data_3f8bbec91b8134679275a17f16f6a26a
#
_entry.id   3f8bbec91b8134679275a17f16f6a26a
#
_cell.length_a   1.000
_cell.length_b   1.000
_cell.length_c   1.000
_cell.angle_alpha   90.00
_cell.angle_beta   90.00
_cell.angle_gamma   90.00
#
_symmetry.space_group_name_H-M   'P 1'
#
loop_
_entity.id
_entity.type
_entity.pdbx_description
1 polymer ?
#
loop_
_entity_poly.entity_id
_entity_poly.type
_entity_poly.pdbx_seq_one_letter_code
_entity_poly.pdbx_strand_id
1 'polypeptide(L)'
;MEDKGDLMTLFSNAVESVLKEEIDKAETEVDVKRIIKRYQSVDIQKLFQDMLKKAADDTFLYMKETMFEEVMGFRANEQEFIAHQEQKWYRAFVSSEALYIMTLETAESYSKYVESLSNEELSRKYWVYIAMKNIHGRALQEYLEIITLMKNGFADGAYARWRSMYELSIIGSFILQHGENVAKRFYEASESDDRYDWARESGVFSAKKKHVTFNDLQNACDLNTDVWKN
;
A
#
# COMPACT_ATOMS: atom_id res chain seq x y z
N MET A 1 2.15 -29.29 12.34
CA MET A 1 2.06 -29.06 10.87
C MET A 1 1.99 -30.45 10.26
N GLU A 2 0.77 -30.93 10.02
CA GLU A 2 0.56 -32.24 9.39
C GLU A 2 1.10 -32.16 7.97
N ASP A 3 1.97 -33.12 7.66
CA ASP A 3 2.52 -33.37 6.34
C ASP A 3 1.35 -33.68 5.39
N LYS A 4 0.86 -32.66 4.69
CA LYS A 4 -0.11 -32.86 3.60
C LYS A 4 0.66 -33.52 2.48
N GLY A 5 0.53 -34.83 2.39
CA GLY A 5 1.15 -35.64 1.36
C GLY A 5 1.05 -34.97 -0.01
N ASP A 6 2.14 -35.05 -0.76
CA ASP A 6 2.23 -34.54 -2.12
C ASP A 6 0.99 -34.95 -2.93
N LEU A 7 0.44 -34.01 -3.72
CA LEU A 7 -0.75 -34.25 -4.59
C LEU A 7 -0.63 -35.53 -5.43
N MET A 8 0.58 -35.87 -5.85
CA MET A 8 0.86 -37.08 -6.56
C MET A 8 0.63 -38.32 -5.70
N THR A 9 1.01 -38.28 -4.41
CA THR A 9 0.76 -39.37 -3.45
C THR A 9 -0.73 -39.58 -3.21
N LEU A 10 -1.49 -38.50 -3.05
CA LEU A 10 -2.95 -38.54 -2.89
C LEU A 10 -3.63 -39.15 -4.12
N PHE A 11 -3.16 -38.75 -5.32
CA PHE A 11 -3.67 -39.30 -6.57
C PHE A 11 -3.35 -40.77 -6.71
N SER A 12 -2.12 -41.22 -6.42
CA SER A 12 -1.72 -42.62 -6.43
C SER A 12 -2.56 -43.48 -5.49
N ASN A 13 -2.80 -43.00 -4.27
CA ASN A 13 -3.65 -43.67 -3.28
C ASN A 13 -5.11 -43.78 -3.75
N ALA A 14 -5.63 -42.76 -4.45
CA ALA A 14 -6.97 -42.79 -5.04
C ALA A 14 -7.05 -43.84 -6.15
N VAL A 15 -6.05 -43.94 -7.03
CA VAL A 15 -5.96 -44.96 -8.09
C VAL A 15 -5.89 -46.37 -7.49
N GLU A 16 -5.09 -46.59 -6.45
CA GLU A 16 -5.01 -47.86 -5.73
C GLU A 16 -6.34 -48.24 -5.07
N SER A 17 -7.06 -47.28 -4.50
CA SER A 17 -8.37 -47.51 -3.90
C SER A 17 -9.38 -47.97 -4.94
N VAL A 18 -9.41 -47.35 -6.13
CA VAL A 18 -10.28 -47.76 -7.24
C VAL A 18 -9.91 -49.16 -7.74
N LEU A 19 -8.60 -49.46 -7.86
CA LEU A 19 -8.14 -50.79 -8.22
C LEU A 19 -8.62 -51.87 -7.25
N LYS A 20 -8.51 -51.62 -5.94
CA LYS A 20 -9.01 -52.55 -4.91
C LYS A 20 -10.51 -52.79 -5.04
N GLU A 21 -11.28 -51.74 -5.21
CA GLU A 21 -12.73 -51.80 -5.37
C GLU A 21 -13.14 -52.59 -6.64
N GLU A 22 -12.41 -52.47 -7.76
CA GLU A 22 -12.65 -53.24 -8.97
C GLU A 22 -12.29 -54.72 -8.77
N ILE A 23 -11.20 -55.03 -8.05
CA ILE A 23 -10.80 -56.43 -7.73
C ILE A 23 -11.86 -57.07 -6.82
N ASP A 24 -12.35 -56.37 -5.82
CA ASP A 24 -13.35 -56.88 -4.87
C ASP A 24 -14.70 -57.18 -5.56
N LYS A 25 -14.99 -56.52 -6.67
CA LYS A 25 -16.22 -56.74 -7.49
C LYS A 25 -16.04 -57.82 -8.57
N ALA A 26 -14.83 -58.36 -8.77
CA ALA A 26 -14.56 -59.35 -9.80
C ALA A 26 -15.09 -60.72 -9.39
N GLU A 27 -15.85 -61.35 -10.29
CA GLU A 27 -16.50 -62.69 -10.04
C GLU A 27 -15.57 -63.87 -10.32
N THR A 28 -14.52 -63.64 -11.15
CA THR A 28 -13.63 -64.73 -11.54
C THR A 28 -12.14 -64.36 -11.43
N GLU A 29 -11.28 -65.35 -11.22
CA GLU A 29 -9.84 -65.15 -11.19
C GLU A 29 -9.27 -64.62 -12.52
N VAL A 30 -9.95 -64.93 -13.64
CA VAL A 30 -9.58 -64.34 -14.95
C VAL A 30 -9.85 -62.90 -15.04
N ASP A 31 -10.93 -62.41 -14.44
CA ASP A 31 -11.26 -60.94 -14.39
C ASP A 31 -10.29 -60.23 -13.53
N VAL A 32 -9.91 -60.74 -12.37
CA VAL A 32 -8.86 -60.17 -11.52
C VAL A 32 -7.55 -60.01 -12.29
N LYS A 33 -7.10 -61.03 -12.99
CA LYS A 33 -5.87 -60.97 -13.80
C LYS A 33 -5.96 -59.94 -14.92
N ARG A 34 -7.13 -59.76 -15.53
CA ARG A 34 -7.36 -58.73 -16.56
C ARG A 34 -7.30 -57.33 -15.99
N ILE A 35 -7.91 -57.11 -14.83
CA ILE A 35 -7.88 -55.82 -14.10
C ILE A 35 -6.44 -55.45 -13.74
N ILE A 36 -5.70 -56.35 -13.09
CA ILE A 36 -4.30 -56.12 -12.71
C ILE A 36 -3.45 -55.77 -13.92
N LYS A 37 -3.56 -56.55 -15.01
CA LYS A 37 -2.79 -56.29 -16.23
C LYS A 37 -3.10 -54.92 -16.85
N ARG A 38 -4.38 -54.48 -16.81
CA ARG A 38 -4.79 -53.14 -17.26
C ARG A 38 -4.11 -52.07 -16.45
N TYR A 39 -4.12 -52.15 -15.12
CA TYR A 39 -3.51 -51.16 -14.25
C TYR A 39 -1.96 -51.16 -14.32
N GLN A 40 -1.33 -52.32 -14.49
CA GLN A 40 0.12 -52.41 -14.71
C GLN A 40 0.60 -51.73 -15.99
N SER A 41 -0.30 -51.56 -16.98
CA SER A 41 0.01 -50.87 -18.24
C SER A 41 -0.24 -49.37 -18.17
N VAL A 42 -0.79 -48.83 -17.06
CA VAL A 42 -1.09 -47.43 -16.89
C VAL A 42 0.13 -46.71 -16.37
N ASP A 43 0.59 -45.69 -17.11
CA ASP A 43 1.57 -44.71 -16.62
C ASP A 43 0.85 -43.73 -15.73
N ILE A 44 0.89 -43.97 -14.40
CA ILE A 44 0.24 -43.15 -13.39
C ILE A 44 0.76 -41.72 -13.44
N GLN A 45 2.05 -41.50 -13.71
CA GLN A 45 2.65 -40.19 -13.76
C GLN A 45 2.13 -39.40 -14.96
N LYS A 46 2.03 -40.04 -16.12
CA LYS A 46 1.45 -39.44 -17.32
C LYS A 46 -0.05 -39.12 -17.12
N LEU A 47 -0.80 -40.06 -16.55
CA LEU A 47 -2.23 -39.89 -16.27
C LEU A 47 -2.46 -38.71 -15.33
N PHE A 48 -1.63 -38.54 -14.29
CA PHE A 48 -1.68 -37.40 -13.38
C PHE A 48 -1.40 -36.07 -14.10
N GLN A 49 -0.37 -36.04 -14.95
CA GLN A 49 -0.03 -34.86 -15.74
C GLN A 49 -1.14 -34.47 -16.73
N ASP A 50 -1.72 -35.44 -17.42
CA ASP A 50 -2.83 -35.23 -18.36
C ASP A 50 -4.07 -34.72 -17.63
N MET A 51 -4.34 -35.24 -16.42
CA MET A 51 -5.45 -34.79 -15.58
C MET A 51 -5.24 -33.36 -15.06
N LEU A 52 -4.02 -33.05 -14.60
CA LEU A 52 -3.68 -31.65 -14.18
C LEU A 52 -3.80 -30.67 -15.34
N LYS A 53 -3.33 -31.06 -16.52
CA LYS A 53 -3.45 -30.24 -17.73
C LYS A 53 -4.91 -29.99 -18.06
N LYS A 54 -5.72 -31.03 -18.09
CA LYS A 54 -7.15 -30.90 -18.35
C LYS A 54 -7.85 -30.03 -17.30
N ALA A 55 -7.57 -30.22 -16.02
CA ALA A 55 -8.14 -29.41 -14.95
C ALA A 55 -7.73 -27.96 -15.09
N ALA A 56 -6.48 -27.64 -15.48
CA ALA A 56 -6.01 -26.32 -15.75
C ALA A 56 -6.74 -25.67 -16.95
N ASP A 57 -6.88 -26.42 -18.04
CA ASP A 57 -7.59 -25.96 -19.25
C ASP A 57 -9.08 -25.71 -18.96
N ASP A 58 -9.76 -26.61 -18.25
CA ASP A 58 -11.16 -26.45 -17.84
C ASP A 58 -11.35 -25.27 -16.89
N THR A 59 -10.43 -25.09 -15.92
CA THR A 59 -10.44 -23.93 -15.01
C THR A 59 -10.22 -22.63 -15.76
N PHE A 60 -9.27 -22.61 -16.69
CA PHE A 60 -9.01 -21.41 -17.51
C PHE A 60 -10.23 -21.03 -18.37
N LEU A 61 -10.88 -22.02 -18.97
CA LEU A 61 -12.09 -21.80 -19.76
C LEU A 61 -13.23 -21.24 -18.88
N TYR A 62 -13.46 -21.87 -17.72
CA TYR A 62 -14.44 -21.40 -16.75
C TYR A 62 -14.17 -19.95 -16.31
N MET A 63 -12.92 -19.65 -15.94
CA MET A 63 -12.53 -18.29 -15.56
C MET A 63 -12.76 -17.29 -16.71
N LYS A 64 -12.48 -17.68 -17.93
CA LYS A 64 -12.69 -16.84 -19.12
C LYS A 64 -14.16 -16.53 -19.37
N GLU A 65 -15.04 -17.48 -19.11
CA GLU A 65 -16.49 -17.33 -19.29
C GLU A 65 -17.16 -16.55 -18.16
N THR A 66 -16.72 -16.74 -16.91
CA THR A 66 -17.39 -16.18 -15.71
C THR A 66 -16.72 -14.95 -15.16
N MET A 67 -15.44 -14.68 -15.45
CA MET A 67 -14.64 -13.63 -14.84
C MET A 67 -15.27 -12.23 -14.95
N PHE A 68 -15.95 -11.94 -16.05
CA PHE A 68 -16.58 -10.62 -16.25
C PHE A 68 -17.71 -10.42 -15.23
N GLU A 69 -18.57 -11.41 -15.05
CA GLU A 69 -19.70 -11.33 -14.11
C GLU A 69 -19.19 -11.28 -12.66
N GLU A 70 -18.19 -12.09 -12.33
CA GLU A 70 -17.54 -12.08 -11.00
C GLU A 70 -16.93 -10.71 -10.68
N VAL A 71 -16.21 -10.11 -11.63
CA VAL A 71 -15.64 -8.77 -11.46
C VAL A 71 -16.73 -7.71 -11.31
N MET A 72 -17.82 -7.81 -12.07
CA MET A 72 -18.93 -6.86 -11.95
C MET A 72 -19.66 -7.01 -10.61
N GLY A 73 -19.86 -8.24 -10.13
CA GLY A 73 -20.40 -8.51 -8.80
C GLY A 73 -19.50 -7.95 -7.69
N PHE A 74 -18.18 -8.17 -7.79
CA PHE A 74 -17.22 -7.61 -6.85
C PHE A 74 -17.26 -6.08 -6.80
N ARG A 75 -17.28 -5.42 -7.97
CA ARG A 75 -17.40 -3.95 -8.06
C ARG A 75 -18.69 -3.41 -7.45
N ALA A 76 -19.81 -4.10 -7.65
CA ALA A 76 -21.07 -3.70 -7.05
C ALA A 76 -21.01 -3.75 -5.51
N ASN A 77 -20.45 -4.82 -4.94
CA ASN A 77 -20.23 -4.97 -3.50
C ASN A 77 -19.28 -3.89 -2.94
N GLU A 78 -18.21 -3.57 -3.68
CA GLU A 78 -17.28 -2.50 -3.30
C GLU A 78 -17.98 -1.14 -3.26
N GLN A 79 -18.79 -0.82 -4.27
CA GLN A 79 -19.56 0.43 -4.29
C GLN A 79 -20.57 0.52 -3.15
N GLU A 80 -21.28 -0.58 -2.84
CA GLU A 80 -22.19 -0.64 -1.70
C GLU A 80 -21.45 -0.43 -0.37
N PHE A 81 -20.28 -1.04 -0.20
CA PHE A 81 -19.44 -0.83 0.97
C PHE A 81 -19.03 0.63 1.13
N ILE A 82 -18.53 1.27 0.06
CA ILE A 82 -18.13 2.68 0.06
C ILE A 82 -19.33 3.57 0.43
N ALA A 83 -20.48 3.35 -0.19
CA ALA A 83 -21.70 4.12 0.10
C ALA A 83 -22.12 3.97 1.57
N HIS A 84 -22.03 2.77 2.13
CA HIS A 84 -22.30 2.52 3.54
C HIS A 84 -21.31 3.25 4.47
N GLN A 85 -20.02 3.25 4.15
CA GLN A 85 -19.01 3.99 4.89
C GLN A 85 -19.24 5.49 4.83
N GLU A 86 -19.55 6.03 3.64
CA GLU A 86 -19.86 7.45 3.47
C GLU A 86 -21.12 7.86 4.26
N GLN A 87 -22.17 7.05 4.28
CA GLN A 87 -23.34 7.33 5.08
C GLN A 87 -23.05 7.30 6.58
N LYS A 88 -22.31 6.28 7.04
CA LYS A 88 -21.97 6.10 8.45
C LYS A 88 -21.11 7.23 9.01
N TRP A 89 -20.12 7.68 8.23
CA TRP A 89 -19.13 8.67 8.62
C TRP A 89 -19.32 10.02 7.91
N TYR A 90 -20.52 10.29 7.39
CA TYR A 90 -20.85 11.45 6.56
C TYR A 90 -20.27 12.76 7.10
N ARG A 91 -20.52 13.08 8.38
CA ARG A 91 -20.04 14.34 8.98
C ARG A 91 -18.52 14.43 9.01
N ALA A 92 -17.83 13.33 9.31
CA ALA A 92 -16.38 13.29 9.34
C ALA A 92 -15.79 13.51 7.94
N PHE A 93 -16.31 12.83 6.93
CA PHE A 93 -15.83 12.98 5.55
C PHE A 93 -16.10 14.38 5.01
N VAL A 94 -17.30 14.92 5.18
CA VAL A 94 -17.61 16.30 4.73
C VAL A 94 -16.72 17.32 5.43
N SER A 95 -16.46 17.18 6.74
CA SER A 95 -15.55 18.08 7.46
C SER A 95 -14.11 17.95 6.95
N SER A 96 -13.65 16.74 6.66
CA SER A 96 -12.32 16.49 6.11
C SER A 96 -12.17 17.06 4.69
N GLU A 97 -13.18 16.92 3.85
CA GLU A 97 -13.21 17.50 2.50
C GLU A 97 -13.27 19.01 2.53
N ALA A 98 -14.06 19.60 3.45
CA ALA A 98 -14.07 21.05 3.66
C ALA A 98 -12.70 21.57 4.09
N LEU A 99 -12.01 20.87 5.00
CA LEU A 99 -10.64 21.22 5.39
C LEU A 99 -9.67 21.11 4.21
N TYR A 100 -9.81 20.08 3.36
CA TYR A 100 -9.00 19.96 2.14
C TYR A 100 -9.19 21.17 1.22
N ILE A 101 -10.44 21.58 0.97
CA ILE A 101 -10.74 22.76 0.14
C ILE A 101 -10.12 24.03 0.75
N MET A 102 -10.27 24.26 2.06
CA MET A 102 -9.68 25.42 2.75
C MET A 102 -8.16 25.42 2.65
N THR A 103 -7.50 24.27 2.75
CA THR A 103 -6.03 24.17 2.60
C THR A 103 -5.59 24.40 1.16
N LEU A 104 -6.39 24.00 0.17
CA LEU A 104 -6.16 24.30 -1.25
C LEU A 104 -6.27 25.80 -1.53
N GLU A 105 -7.30 26.47 -1.04
CA GLU A 105 -7.46 27.93 -1.14
C GLU A 105 -6.31 28.68 -0.46
N THR A 106 -5.80 28.15 0.66
CA THR A 106 -4.61 28.68 1.34
C THR A 106 -3.38 28.57 0.44
N ALA A 107 -3.20 27.46 -0.31
CA ALA A 107 -2.10 27.31 -1.25
C ALA A 107 -2.17 28.33 -2.40
N GLU A 108 -3.36 28.59 -2.93
CA GLU A 108 -3.58 29.60 -3.96
C GLU A 108 -3.27 31.01 -3.43
N SER A 109 -3.76 31.32 -2.24
CA SER A 109 -3.51 32.62 -1.58
C SER A 109 -2.04 32.82 -1.29
N TYR A 110 -1.34 31.78 -0.86
CA TYR A 110 0.11 31.79 -0.65
C TYR A 110 0.87 32.04 -1.97
N SER A 111 0.48 31.37 -3.05
CA SER A 111 1.11 31.57 -4.36
C SER A 111 0.94 33.04 -4.82
N LYS A 112 -0.28 33.59 -4.73
CA LYS A 112 -0.54 35.00 -5.07
C LYS A 112 0.26 35.96 -4.21
N TYR A 113 0.42 35.66 -2.90
CA TYR A 113 1.25 36.46 -2.01
C TYR A 113 2.71 36.44 -2.48
N VAL A 114 3.28 35.28 -2.75
CA VAL A 114 4.69 35.17 -3.20
C VAL A 114 4.90 35.88 -4.54
N GLU A 115 3.95 35.81 -5.48
CA GLU A 115 4.00 36.51 -6.75
C GLU A 115 3.90 38.03 -6.61
N SER A 116 3.32 38.54 -5.53
CA SER A 116 3.19 39.98 -5.25
C SER A 116 4.44 40.58 -4.61
N LEU A 117 5.41 39.78 -4.16
CA LEU A 117 6.63 40.25 -3.52
C LEU A 117 7.56 40.97 -4.50
N SER A 118 8.27 41.97 -4.04
CA SER A 118 9.37 42.56 -4.79
C SER A 118 10.53 41.60 -4.95
N ASN A 119 11.34 41.77 -6.00
CA ASN A 119 12.53 40.92 -6.23
C ASN A 119 13.49 40.92 -5.02
N GLU A 120 13.56 42.02 -4.28
CA GLU A 120 14.39 42.11 -3.09
C GLU A 120 13.84 41.26 -1.93
N GLU A 121 12.54 41.32 -1.68
CA GLU A 121 11.87 40.54 -0.64
C GLU A 121 11.90 39.04 -0.98
N LEU A 122 11.63 38.71 -2.23
CA LEU A 122 11.67 37.32 -2.72
C LEU A 122 13.08 36.74 -2.55
N SER A 123 14.13 37.49 -2.90
CA SER A 123 15.52 36.97 -2.82
C SER A 123 15.98 36.70 -1.39
N ARG A 124 15.42 37.40 -0.38
CA ARG A 124 15.78 37.21 1.03
C ARG A 124 15.30 35.88 1.62
N LYS A 125 14.20 35.31 1.09
CA LYS A 125 13.56 34.09 1.61
C LYS A 125 13.14 33.14 0.50
N TYR A 126 13.83 33.16 -0.61
CA TYR A 126 13.51 32.41 -1.82
C TYR A 126 13.35 30.89 -1.56
N TRP A 127 14.33 30.32 -0.87
CA TRP A 127 14.33 28.89 -0.57
C TRP A 127 13.26 28.50 0.44
N VAL A 128 12.98 29.36 1.43
CA VAL A 128 11.87 29.16 2.37
C VAL A 128 10.55 29.13 1.62
N TYR A 129 10.30 30.07 0.70
CA TYR A 129 9.06 30.08 -0.09
C TYR A 129 8.90 28.84 -0.94
N ILE A 130 9.95 28.38 -1.62
CA ILE A 130 9.92 27.16 -2.44
C ILE A 130 9.71 25.94 -1.57
N ALA A 131 10.46 25.79 -0.48
CA ALA A 131 10.33 24.66 0.43
C ALA A 131 8.91 24.55 0.98
N MET A 132 8.33 25.68 1.46
CA MET A 132 6.97 25.69 1.99
C MET A 132 5.92 25.34 0.93
N LYS A 133 6.07 25.85 -0.31
CA LYS A 133 5.19 25.48 -1.43
C LYS A 133 5.22 23.97 -1.71
N ASN A 134 6.40 23.38 -1.75
CA ASN A 134 6.57 21.95 -2.02
C ASN A 134 6.02 21.08 -0.88
N ILE A 135 6.33 21.44 0.37
CA ILE A 135 5.84 20.73 1.57
C ILE A 135 4.32 20.81 1.64
N HIS A 136 3.74 21.99 1.42
CA HIS A 136 2.29 22.16 1.43
C HIS A 136 1.61 21.37 0.30
N GLY A 137 2.15 21.42 -0.92
CA GLY A 137 1.63 20.64 -2.04
C GLY A 137 1.69 19.13 -1.76
N ARG A 138 2.78 18.65 -1.16
CA ARG A 138 2.91 17.26 -0.74
C ARG A 138 1.91 16.89 0.37
N ALA A 139 1.75 17.77 1.37
CA ALA A 139 0.79 17.57 2.45
C ALA A 139 -0.66 17.50 1.93
N LEU A 140 -1.04 18.32 0.96
CA LEU A 140 -2.34 18.26 0.29
C LEU A 140 -2.56 16.93 -0.40
N GLN A 141 -1.56 16.43 -1.12
CA GLN A 141 -1.63 15.11 -1.77
C GLN A 141 -1.82 13.99 -0.73
N GLU A 142 -0.98 13.95 0.32
CA GLU A 142 -1.09 12.96 1.41
C GLU A 142 -2.47 13.02 2.09
N TYR A 143 -3.02 14.22 2.29
CA TYR A 143 -4.32 14.40 2.91
C TYR A 143 -5.46 13.85 2.04
N LEU A 144 -5.42 14.10 0.74
CA LEU A 144 -6.39 13.53 -0.20
C LEU A 144 -6.32 12.00 -0.26
N GLU A 145 -5.09 11.45 -0.20
CA GLU A 145 -4.87 10.01 -0.12
C GLU A 145 -5.47 9.44 1.18
N ILE A 146 -5.32 10.12 2.33
CA ILE A 146 -5.91 9.71 3.61
C ILE A 146 -7.43 9.64 3.49
N ILE A 147 -8.09 10.68 2.99
CA ILE A 147 -9.56 10.70 2.81
C ILE A 147 -10.00 9.54 1.91
N THR A 148 -9.31 9.35 0.79
CA THR A 148 -9.62 8.29 -0.18
C THR A 148 -9.48 6.90 0.44
N LEU A 149 -8.39 6.64 1.15
CA LEU A 149 -8.15 5.37 1.83
C LEU A 149 -9.18 5.09 2.91
N MET A 150 -9.56 6.10 3.69
CA MET A 150 -10.59 5.99 4.74
C MET A 150 -11.96 5.66 4.15
N LYS A 151 -12.37 6.31 3.05
CA LYS A 151 -13.64 6.02 2.35
C LYS A 151 -13.69 4.58 1.83
N ASN A 152 -12.56 4.07 1.38
CA ASN A 152 -12.42 2.70 0.86
C ASN A 152 -12.14 1.65 1.95
N GLY A 153 -12.11 2.02 3.24
CA GLY A 153 -11.91 1.09 4.36
C GLY A 153 -10.45 0.72 4.63
N PHE A 154 -9.49 1.36 3.97
CA PHE A 154 -8.05 1.09 4.15
C PHE A 154 -7.44 1.92 5.29
N ALA A 155 -7.92 1.72 6.51
CA ALA A 155 -7.53 2.50 7.69
C ALA A 155 -6.01 2.45 7.98
N ASP A 156 -5.37 1.28 7.84
CA ASP A 156 -3.93 1.14 8.08
C ASP A 156 -3.11 1.93 7.04
N GLY A 157 -3.54 1.91 5.78
CA GLY A 157 -2.95 2.73 4.72
C GLY A 157 -3.11 4.23 4.99
N ALA A 158 -4.30 4.66 5.44
CA ALA A 158 -4.57 6.03 5.83
C ALA A 158 -3.69 6.46 7.01
N TYR A 159 -3.50 5.59 8.00
CA TYR A 159 -2.62 5.86 9.14
C TYR A 159 -1.15 6.01 8.73
N ALA A 160 -0.67 5.19 7.80
CA ALA A 160 0.68 5.34 7.26
C ALA A 160 0.88 6.70 6.56
N ARG A 161 -0.11 7.17 5.79
CA ARG A 161 -0.09 8.51 5.17
C ARG A 161 -0.18 9.63 6.19
N TRP A 162 -0.96 9.46 7.24
CA TRP A 162 -1.02 10.39 8.36
C TRP A 162 0.35 10.61 9.01
N ARG A 163 1.13 9.53 9.22
CA ARG A 163 2.50 9.63 9.74
C ARG A 163 3.42 10.42 8.79
N SER A 164 3.31 10.21 7.48
CA SER A 164 4.06 10.99 6.48
C SER A 164 3.68 12.47 6.53
N MET A 165 2.39 12.79 6.64
CA MET A 165 1.92 14.18 6.77
C MET A 165 2.42 14.84 8.07
N TYR A 166 2.45 14.10 9.18
CA TYR A 166 3.05 14.57 10.43
C TYR A 166 4.54 14.90 10.25
N GLU A 167 5.30 14.03 9.56
CA GLU A 167 6.70 14.29 9.23
C GLU A 167 6.87 15.59 8.44
N LEU A 168 6.04 15.82 7.42
CA LEU A 168 6.04 17.07 6.65
C LEU A 168 5.77 18.30 7.52
N SER A 169 4.89 18.20 8.51
CA SER A 169 4.60 19.31 9.43
C SER A 169 5.80 19.67 10.31
N ILE A 170 6.53 18.68 10.80
CA ILE A 170 7.78 18.89 11.56
C ILE A 170 8.86 19.52 10.68
N ILE A 171 9.07 18.99 9.48
CA ILE A 171 10.05 19.52 8.51
C ILE A 171 9.72 20.98 8.18
N GLY A 172 8.49 21.28 7.84
CA GLY A 172 8.05 22.63 7.51
C GLY A 172 8.23 23.61 8.66
N SER A 173 7.84 23.22 9.88
CA SER A 173 8.01 24.02 11.07
C SER A 173 9.49 24.29 11.38
N PHE A 174 10.34 23.26 11.27
CA PHE A 174 11.78 23.40 11.47
C PHE A 174 12.42 24.39 10.47
N ILE A 175 12.04 24.27 9.18
CA ILE A 175 12.51 25.20 8.13
C ILE A 175 12.08 26.65 8.43
N LEU A 176 10.83 26.87 8.84
CA LEU A 176 10.33 28.19 9.19
C LEU A 176 11.09 28.82 10.37
N GLN A 177 11.47 28.01 11.37
CA GLN A 177 12.21 28.47 12.54
C GLN A 177 13.68 28.81 12.22
N HIS A 178 14.31 28.06 11.32
CA HIS A 178 15.74 28.17 11.06
C HIS A 178 16.10 28.86 9.73
N GLY A 179 15.12 29.12 8.87
CA GLY A 179 15.20 30.07 7.77
C GLY A 179 15.93 29.60 6.52
N GLU A 180 16.45 30.56 5.78
CA GLU A 180 16.86 30.45 4.38
C GLU A 180 17.96 29.41 4.11
N ASN A 181 18.98 29.36 4.94
CA ASN A 181 20.10 28.41 4.75
C ASN A 181 19.66 26.96 4.91
N VAL A 182 18.79 26.70 5.88
CA VAL A 182 18.21 25.37 6.13
C VAL A 182 17.29 24.96 5.00
N ALA A 183 16.44 25.89 4.54
CA ALA A 183 15.54 25.68 3.41
C ALA A 183 16.30 25.34 2.13
N LYS A 184 17.41 26.06 1.86
CA LYS A 184 18.27 25.78 0.72
C LYS A 184 18.86 24.38 0.79
N ARG A 185 19.40 23.99 1.94
CA ARG A 185 19.96 22.63 2.15
C ARG A 185 18.93 21.55 2.02
N PHE A 186 17.72 21.77 2.55
CA PHE A 186 16.60 20.85 2.36
C PHE A 186 16.29 20.61 0.88
N TYR A 187 16.28 21.67 0.08
CA TYR A 187 16.03 21.55 -1.36
C TYR A 187 17.15 20.81 -2.09
N GLU A 188 18.42 21.15 -1.76
CA GLU A 188 19.61 20.52 -2.39
C GLU A 188 19.81 19.06 -1.94
N ALA A 189 19.38 18.69 -0.75
CA ALA A 189 19.54 17.34 -0.18
C ALA A 189 18.52 16.32 -0.71
N SER A 190 17.59 16.72 -1.56
CA SER A 190 16.58 15.81 -2.13
C SER A 190 17.18 14.64 -2.93
N GLU A 191 18.47 14.70 -3.27
CA GLU A 191 19.23 13.68 -4.00
C GLU A 191 20.20 12.86 -3.10
N SER A 192 20.26 13.13 -1.77
CA SER A 192 21.21 12.47 -0.87
C SER A 192 20.54 11.37 -0.04
N ASP A 193 21.34 10.31 0.30
CA ASP A 193 20.89 9.19 1.14
C ASP A 193 20.61 9.57 2.61
N ASP A 194 21.13 10.72 3.06
CA ASP A 194 21.03 11.18 4.46
C ASP A 194 19.81 12.08 4.66
N ARG A 195 18.68 11.46 4.89
CA ARG A 195 17.33 12.03 4.88
C ARG A 195 17.12 13.34 5.66
N TYR A 196 17.88 13.57 6.75
CA TYR A 196 17.72 14.76 7.62
C TYR A 196 19.01 15.54 7.85
N ASP A 197 20.12 15.20 7.21
CA ASP A 197 21.43 15.84 7.44
C ASP A 197 21.46 17.31 6.97
N TRP A 198 20.55 17.70 6.09
CA TRP A 198 20.33 19.10 5.70
C TRP A 198 20.01 20.01 6.90
N ALA A 199 19.44 19.46 7.99
CA ALA A 199 19.08 20.23 9.17
C ALA A 199 20.30 20.71 10.01
N ARG A 200 21.48 20.18 9.77
CA ARG A 200 22.72 20.63 10.46
C ARG A 200 23.01 22.11 10.28
N GLU A 201 22.66 22.67 9.14
CA GLU A 201 22.86 24.10 8.85
C GLU A 201 22.05 25.03 9.79
N SER A 202 21.14 24.49 10.58
CA SER A 202 20.43 25.23 11.63
C SER A 202 21.33 25.66 12.78
N GLY A 203 22.47 24.96 12.99
CA GLY A 203 23.34 25.16 14.15
C GLY A 203 22.80 24.64 15.48
N VAL A 204 21.59 24.05 15.49
CA VAL A 204 20.95 23.49 16.70
C VAL A 204 21.64 22.21 17.15
N PHE A 205 22.16 21.43 16.21
CA PHE A 205 22.76 20.11 16.49
C PHE A 205 24.26 20.20 16.73
N SER A 206 24.76 19.38 17.69
CA SER A 206 26.19 19.33 17.97
C SER A 206 27.01 18.96 16.73
N ALA A 207 28.11 19.65 16.49
CA ALA A 207 29.07 19.36 15.40
C ALA A 207 29.62 17.91 15.45
N LYS A 208 29.56 17.24 16.60
CA LYS A 208 29.97 15.83 16.77
C LYS A 208 28.92 14.82 16.30
N LYS A 209 27.69 15.26 16.07
CA LYS A 209 26.61 14.39 15.63
C LYS A 209 26.77 14.03 14.16
N LYS A 210 26.96 12.75 13.88
CA LYS A 210 27.20 12.27 12.49
C LYS A 210 25.95 12.36 11.63
N HIS A 211 24.80 11.94 12.16
CA HIS A 211 23.52 11.90 11.44
C HIS A 211 22.41 12.55 12.27
N VAL A 212 21.53 13.29 11.61
CA VAL A 212 20.33 13.85 12.19
C VAL A 212 19.17 12.90 11.93
N THR A 213 18.40 12.57 12.96
CA THR A 213 17.21 11.70 12.88
C THR A 213 15.93 12.51 12.94
N PHE A 214 14.80 11.90 12.56
CA PHE A 214 13.48 12.52 12.71
C PHE A 214 13.19 12.93 14.16
N ASN A 215 13.53 12.09 15.13
CA ASN A 215 13.37 12.42 16.56
C ASN A 215 14.17 13.66 16.97
N ASP A 216 15.32 13.89 16.37
CA ASP A 216 16.11 15.11 16.63
C ASP A 216 15.40 16.35 16.12
N LEU A 217 14.84 16.30 14.91
CA LEU A 217 14.03 17.38 14.35
C LEU A 217 12.81 17.67 15.23
N GLN A 218 12.07 16.59 15.59
CA GLN A 218 10.89 16.69 16.42
C GLN A 218 11.18 17.33 17.77
N ASN A 219 12.29 16.95 18.42
CA ASN A 219 12.69 17.49 19.71
C ASN A 219 13.21 18.94 19.63
N ALA A 220 13.73 19.34 18.47
CA ALA A 220 14.22 20.69 18.23
C ALA A 220 13.15 21.64 17.66
N CYS A 221 11.93 21.15 17.41
CA CYS A 221 10.84 21.90 16.83
C CYS A 221 9.90 22.42 17.95
N ASP A 222 9.49 23.68 17.86
CA ASP A 222 8.53 24.31 18.80
C ASP A 222 7.07 23.88 18.56
N LEU A 223 6.83 22.98 17.61
CA LEU A 223 5.49 22.49 17.33
C LEU A 223 4.96 21.67 18.53
N ASN A 224 3.75 21.99 18.99
CA ASN A 224 3.10 21.18 20.02
C ASN A 224 2.77 19.79 19.45
N THR A 225 3.59 18.80 19.81
CA THR A 225 3.48 17.43 19.34
C THR A 225 2.46 16.58 20.12
N ASP A 226 1.89 17.11 21.21
CA ASP A 226 0.96 16.35 22.06
C ASP A 226 -0.37 16.06 21.34
N VAL A 227 -0.76 16.93 20.39
CA VAL A 227 -1.93 16.71 19.51
C VAL A 227 -1.79 15.46 18.64
N TRP A 228 -0.56 14.98 18.40
CA TRP A 228 -0.26 13.88 17.49
C TRP A 228 0.02 12.55 18.20
N LYS A 229 0.04 12.56 19.55
CA LYS A 229 0.37 11.37 20.36
C LYS A 229 -0.86 10.57 20.78
N ASN A 230 -2.08 11.10 20.57
CA ASN A 230 -3.36 10.47 20.86
C ASN A 230 -4.04 10.03 19.58
#